data_1dcd3bdba46894f7d25c3cf7dca741c9
#
_entry.id   1dcd3bdba46894f7d25c3cf7dca741c9
#
_cell.length_a   1.000
_cell.length_b   1.000
_cell.length_c   1.000
_cell.angle_alpha   90.00
_cell.angle_beta   90.00
_cell.angle_gamma   90.00
#
_symmetry.space_group_name_H-M   'P 1'
#
loop_
_entity.id
_entity.type
_entity.pdbx_description
1 polymer ?
#
loop_
_entity_poly.entity_id
_entity_poly.type
_entity_poly.pdbx_seq_one_letter_code
_entity_poly.pdbx_strand_id
1 'polypeptide(L)'
;ASIVELELPLTDVGISTYYVLAPAEASSNLARYDGIRYGHRTEESCSDLFELYSKSRAEGFGDEVKRRIMLGTYVLSSGYYDAYYNNALKVRRLICEEYKTAFESCDVILGPTTPTVAFPLGSTADPVSMYLNDVYTANTNIAGICGISIPCGFSEEHGSRLPIGLHLQCAWHEDAKLLRIAQMFQSATTFH
;
A
#
# COMPACT_ATOMS: atom_id res chain seq x y z
N ALA A 1 -4.45 26.84 -12.30
CA ALA A 1 -4.85 26.17 -11.06
C ALA A 1 -4.69 27.12 -9.87
N SER A 2 -5.56 27.04 -8.88
CA SER A 2 -5.39 27.68 -7.57
C SER A 2 -4.85 26.64 -6.60
N ILE A 3 -3.94 27.06 -5.71
CA ILE A 3 -3.36 26.19 -4.68
C ILE A 3 -4.05 26.51 -3.36
N VAL A 4 -4.46 25.45 -2.66
CA VAL A 4 -5.05 25.49 -1.31
C VAL A 4 -4.20 24.60 -0.42
N GLU A 5 -3.83 25.09 0.75
CA GLU A 5 -3.13 24.28 1.75
C GLU A 5 -4.14 23.41 2.48
N LEU A 6 -3.80 22.14 2.67
CA LEU A 6 -4.62 21.15 3.37
C LEU A 6 -3.85 20.55 4.54
N GLU A 7 -4.58 20.27 5.60
CA GLU A 7 -4.09 19.47 6.72
C GLU A 7 -4.80 18.10 6.73
N LEU A 8 -4.02 17.05 6.81
CA LEU A 8 -4.50 15.66 6.90
C LEU A 8 -3.90 14.99 8.16
N PRO A 9 -4.36 15.34 9.36
CA PRO A 9 -3.77 14.91 10.62
C PRO A 9 -3.80 13.40 10.85
N LEU A 10 -4.71 12.65 10.21
CA LEU A 10 -4.78 11.20 10.33
C LEU A 10 -3.76 10.47 9.44
N THR A 11 -2.94 11.18 8.68
CA THR A 11 -1.84 10.57 7.89
C THR A 11 -0.90 9.74 8.77
N ASP A 12 -0.62 10.19 9.99
CA ASP A 12 0.31 9.53 10.92
C ASP A 12 -0.15 8.13 11.37
N VAL A 13 -1.46 7.88 11.39
CA VAL A 13 -2.02 6.58 11.79
C VAL A 13 -2.32 5.65 10.62
N GLY A 14 -2.15 6.13 9.39
CA GLY A 14 -2.46 5.39 8.18
C GLY A 14 -1.61 4.13 8.01
N ILE A 15 -0.30 4.22 8.22
CA ILE A 15 0.61 3.09 8.13
C ILE A 15 0.23 1.97 9.11
N SER A 16 0.05 2.29 10.38
CA SER A 16 -0.32 1.28 11.38
C SER A 16 -1.68 0.64 11.06
N THR A 17 -2.63 1.43 10.59
CA THR A 17 -3.93 0.95 10.12
C THR A 17 -3.78 0.00 8.92
N TYR A 18 -2.96 0.36 7.94
CA TYR A 18 -2.66 -0.45 6.77
C TYR A 18 -2.05 -1.79 7.15
N TYR A 19 -1.03 -1.81 8.02
CA TYR A 19 -0.35 -3.04 8.44
C TYR A 19 -1.17 -3.94 9.37
N VAL A 20 -2.32 -3.49 9.84
CA VAL A 20 -3.33 -4.33 10.48
C VAL A 20 -4.30 -4.89 9.44
N LEU A 21 -4.90 -4.04 8.60
CA LEU A 21 -5.96 -4.43 7.66
C LEU A 21 -5.43 -5.25 6.47
N ALA A 22 -4.35 -4.82 5.83
CA ALA A 22 -3.84 -5.49 4.64
C ALA A 22 -3.37 -6.94 4.91
N PRO A 23 -2.61 -7.23 5.97
CA PRO A 23 -2.30 -8.61 6.36
C PRO A 23 -3.53 -9.44 6.72
N ALA A 24 -4.52 -8.88 7.42
CA ALA A 24 -5.78 -9.56 7.75
C ALA A 24 -6.52 -9.99 6.48
N GLU A 25 -6.69 -9.08 5.53
CA GLU A 25 -7.28 -9.37 4.22
C GLU A 25 -6.43 -10.37 3.42
N ALA A 26 -5.10 -10.22 3.40
CA ALA A 26 -4.20 -11.12 2.70
C ALA A 26 -4.29 -12.55 3.24
N SER A 27 -4.29 -12.74 4.56
CA SER A 27 -4.39 -14.06 5.18
C SER A 27 -5.66 -14.80 4.77
N SER A 28 -6.78 -14.09 4.70
CA SER A 28 -8.06 -14.62 4.26
C SER A 28 -8.09 -14.89 2.75
N ASN A 29 -7.68 -13.92 1.93
CA ASN A 29 -7.75 -14.01 0.48
C ASN A 29 -6.77 -15.05 -0.09
N LEU A 30 -5.57 -15.16 0.47
CA LEU A 30 -4.56 -16.11 0.03
C LEU A 30 -4.80 -17.55 0.51
N ALA A 31 -5.80 -17.79 1.36
CA ALA A 31 -6.22 -19.14 1.75
C ALA A 31 -6.67 -19.99 0.57
N ARG A 32 -7.12 -19.36 -0.53
CA ARG A 32 -7.56 -20.06 -1.76
C ARG A 32 -6.43 -20.75 -2.54
N TYR A 33 -5.18 -20.33 -2.33
CA TYR A 33 -4.02 -20.91 -3.01
C TYR A 33 -3.57 -22.18 -2.27
N ASP A 34 -4.21 -23.27 -2.58
CA ASP A 34 -4.07 -24.58 -1.92
C ASP A 34 -3.22 -25.59 -2.73
N GLY A 35 -2.78 -25.21 -3.93
CA GLY A 35 -2.05 -26.10 -4.84
C GLY A 35 -2.93 -27.13 -5.56
N ILE A 36 -4.26 -27.07 -5.39
CA ILE A 36 -5.23 -27.95 -6.10
C ILE A 36 -6.04 -27.14 -7.09
N ARG A 37 -6.72 -26.08 -6.62
CA ARG A 37 -7.56 -25.22 -7.46
C ARG A 37 -6.79 -24.03 -8.01
N TYR A 38 -5.87 -23.49 -7.23
CA TYR A 38 -5.12 -22.28 -7.55
C TYR A 38 -3.67 -22.35 -7.05
N GLY A 39 -2.80 -21.62 -7.75
CA GLY A 39 -1.43 -21.38 -7.35
C GLY A 39 -0.47 -22.52 -7.64
N HIS A 40 0.71 -22.41 -7.07
CA HIS A 40 1.76 -23.40 -7.15
C HIS A 40 1.35 -24.70 -6.47
N ARG A 41 1.68 -25.83 -7.10
CA ARG A 41 1.55 -27.16 -6.53
C ARG A 41 2.92 -27.80 -6.46
N THR A 42 3.26 -28.37 -5.31
CA THR A 42 4.50 -29.11 -5.14
C THR A 42 4.55 -30.32 -6.08
N GLU A 43 5.71 -30.59 -6.63
CA GLU A 43 6.00 -31.80 -7.41
C GLU A 43 6.43 -32.98 -6.54
N GLU A 44 6.69 -32.73 -5.25
CA GLU A 44 7.06 -33.76 -4.30
C GLU A 44 5.87 -34.68 -3.98
N SER A 45 6.18 -35.94 -3.71
CA SER A 45 5.19 -36.90 -3.20
C SER A 45 4.74 -36.49 -1.79
N CYS A 46 3.43 -36.55 -1.55
CA CYS A 46 2.83 -36.21 -0.28
C CYS A 46 2.04 -37.40 0.26
N SER A 47 2.13 -37.61 1.56
CA SER A 47 1.43 -38.71 2.25
C SER A 47 -0.06 -38.43 2.46
N ASP A 48 -0.42 -37.14 2.59
CA ASP A 48 -1.78 -36.69 2.82
C ASP A 48 -2.02 -35.25 2.27
N LEU A 49 -3.26 -34.76 2.43
CA LEU A 49 -3.65 -33.42 2.02
C LEU A 49 -2.99 -32.32 2.82
N PHE A 50 -2.70 -32.56 4.09
CA PHE A 50 -2.05 -31.55 4.93
C PHE A 50 -0.61 -31.31 4.46
N GLU A 51 0.11 -32.38 4.14
CA GLU A 51 1.47 -32.29 3.60
C GLU A 51 1.46 -31.61 2.22
N LEU A 52 0.50 -31.96 1.34
CA LEU A 52 0.34 -31.32 0.03
C LEU A 52 0.13 -29.82 0.17
N TYR A 53 -0.78 -29.36 1.03
CA TYR A 53 -1.04 -27.95 1.23
C TYR A 53 0.17 -27.24 1.84
N SER A 54 0.79 -27.84 2.84
CA SER A 54 1.94 -27.25 3.54
C SER A 54 3.12 -27.05 2.60
N LYS A 55 3.50 -28.06 1.81
CA LYS A 55 4.60 -27.99 0.85
C LYS A 55 4.29 -26.98 -0.27
N SER A 56 3.12 -27.10 -0.90
CA SER A 56 2.73 -26.20 -1.99
C SER A 56 2.74 -24.74 -1.57
N ARG A 57 2.23 -24.43 -0.39
CA ARG A 57 2.22 -23.06 0.13
C ARG A 57 3.61 -22.59 0.59
N ALA A 58 4.40 -23.47 1.17
CA ALA A 58 5.78 -23.16 1.57
C ALA A 58 6.67 -22.82 0.38
N GLU A 59 6.52 -23.54 -0.73
CA GLU A 59 7.26 -23.31 -1.98
C GLU A 59 6.71 -22.11 -2.76
N GLY A 60 5.38 -21.97 -2.83
CA GLY A 60 4.70 -20.99 -3.68
C GLY A 60 4.67 -19.58 -3.14
N PHE A 61 4.80 -19.38 -1.82
CA PHE A 61 4.81 -18.05 -1.20
C PHE A 61 6.21 -17.62 -0.78
N GLY A 62 6.61 -16.41 -1.20
CA GLY A 62 7.83 -15.77 -0.69
C GLY A 62 7.72 -15.40 0.80
N ASP A 63 8.85 -15.09 1.41
CA ASP A 63 8.95 -14.89 2.87
C ASP A 63 8.10 -13.73 3.38
N GLU A 64 8.04 -12.61 2.64
CA GLU A 64 7.20 -11.47 3.03
C GLU A 64 5.71 -11.82 3.00
N VAL A 65 5.26 -12.57 2.00
CA VAL A 65 3.85 -13.04 1.92
C VAL A 65 3.53 -13.96 3.09
N LYS A 66 4.42 -14.89 3.45
CA LYS A 66 4.28 -15.77 4.61
C LYS A 66 4.15 -14.96 5.89
N ARG A 67 5.00 -13.94 6.07
CA ARG A 67 4.96 -13.03 7.22
C ARG A 67 3.61 -12.32 7.33
N ARG A 68 3.09 -11.79 6.22
CA ARG A 68 1.78 -11.13 6.19
C ARG A 68 0.63 -12.08 6.48
N ILE A 69 0.68 -13.32 5.97
CA ILE A 69 -0.32 -14.35 6.28
C ILE A 69 -0.32 -14.66 7.78
N MET A 70 0.86 -14.83 8.39
CA MET A 70 0.97 -15.11 9.82
C MET A 70 0.45 -13.93 10.66
N LEU A 71 0.87 -12.71 10.33
CA LEU A 71 0.41 -11.49 11.00
C LEU A 71 -1.11 -11.32 10.89
N GLY A 72 -1.67 -11.52 9.70
CA GLY A 72 -3.11 -11.43 9.47
C GLY A 72 -3.90 -12.49 10.25
N THR A 73 -3.39 -13.71 10.29
CA THR A 73 -3.99 -14.79 11.09
C THR A 73 -4.00 -14.44 12.57
N TYR A 74 -2.92 -13.84 13.09
CA TYR A 74 -2.84 -13.36 14.46
C TYR A 74 -3.87 -12.26 14.74
N VAL A 75 -3.94 -11.24 13.88
CA VAL A 75 -4.88 -10.12 14.00
C VAL A 75 -6.34 -10.59 13.99
N LEU A 76 -6.66 -11.61 13.19
CA LEU A 76 -8.01 -12.16 13.08
C LEU A 76 -8.33 -13.21 14.15
N SER A 77 -7.37 -13.57 15.02
CA SER A 77 -7.60 -14.59 16.04
C SER A 77 -8.45 -14.08 17.20
N SER A 78 -9.07 -15.01 17.92
CA SER A 78 -9.90 -14.73 19.09
C SER A 78 -9.11 -13.93 20.15
N GLY A 79 -9.69 -12.86 20.66
CA GLY A 79 -9.07 -11.95 21.63
C GLY A 79 -8.32 -10.77 21.00
N TYR A 80 -7.87 -10.87 19.74
CA TYR A 80 -7.18 -9.78 19.04
C TYR A 80 -8.04 -9.10 17.98
N TYR A 81 -9.05 -9.76 17.48
CA TYR A 81 -9.96 -9.28 16.46
C TYR A 81 -10.57 -7.91 16.81
N ASP A 82 -11.16 -7.80 18.00
CA ASP A 82 -11.77 -6.54 18.43
C ASP A 82 -10.74 -5.47 18.75
N ALA A 83 -9.61 -5.87 19.36
CA ALA A 83 -8.56 -4.94 19.77
C ALA A 83 -7.81 -4.32 18.58
N TYR A 84 -7.59 -5.09 17.51
CA TYR A 84 -6.82 -4.63 16.35
C TYR A 84 -7.67 -4.42 15.11
N TYR A 85 -8.33 -5.46 14.60
CA TYR A 85 -9.03 -5.38 13.32
C TYR A 85 -10.21 -4.41 13.35
N ASN A 86 -11.09 -4.53 14.34
CA ASN A 86 -12.24 -3.64 14.47
C ASN A 86 -11.83 -2.20 14.77
N ASN A 87 -10.77 -1.98 15.54
CA ASN A 87 -10.26 -0.63 15.76
C ASN A 87 -9.64 -0.04 14.48
N ALA A 88 -8.90 -0.82 13.72
CA ALA A 88 -8.36 -0.40 12.43
C ALA A 88 -9.47 -0.03 11.43
N LEU A 89 -10.59 -0.76 11.40
CA LEU A 89 -11.76 -0.39 10.59
C LEU A 89 -12.39 0.94 11.01
N LYS A 90 -12.43 1.25 12.31
CA LYS A 90 -12.91 2.55 12.82
C LYS A 90 -11.97 3.68 12.38
N VAL A 91 -10.66 3.48 12.52
CA VAL A 91 -9.65 4.47 12.07
C VAL A 91 -9.72 4.65 10.56
N ARG A 92 -9.86 3.57 9.77
CA ARG A 92 -10.09 3.65 8.32
C ARG A 92 -11.26 4.56 7.99
N ARG A 93 -12.38 4.42 8.69
CA ARG A 93 -13.55 5.29 8.47
C ARG A 93 -13.22 6.76 8.73
N LEU A 94 -12.50 7.07 9.79
CA LEU A 94 -12.08 8.45 10.09
C LEU A 94 -11.17 9.02 8.99
N ILE A 95 -10.22 8.24 8.48
CA ILE A 95 -9.38 8.62 7.35
C ILE A 95 -10.24 8.87 6.10
N CYS A 96 -11.23 8.03 5.80
CA CYS A 96 -12.16 8.27 4.68
C CYS A 96 -12.93 9.59 4.82
N GLU A 97 -13.43 9.91 6.02
CA GLU A 97 -14.16 11.16 6.26
C GLU A 97 -13.22 12.37 6.14
N GLU A 98 -11.97 12.27 6.58
CA GLU A 98 -10.96 13.32 6.41
C GLU A 98 -10.72 13.63 4.93
N TYR A 99 -10.47 12.62 4.09
CA TYR A 99 -10.33 12.81 2.64
C TYR A 99 -11.58 13.35 1.98
N LYS A 100 -12.76 12.91 2.42
CA LYS A 100 -14.03 13.41 1.92
C LYS A 100 -14.14 14.93 2.16
N THR A 101 -13.84 15.37 3.37
CA THR A 101 -13.82 16.81 3.71
C THR A 101 -12.77 17.58 2.90
N ALA A 102 -11.57 17.02 2.74
CA ALA A 102 -10.53 17.65 1.93
C ALA A 102 -10.96 17.89 0.48
N PHE A 103 -11.63 16.91 -0.14
CA PHE A 103 -12.12 17.03 -1.52
C PHE A 103 -13.35 17.96 -1.68
N GLU A 104 -13.93 18.50 -0.60
CA GLU A 104 -14.89 19.60 -0.70
C GLU A 104 -14.21 20.93 -1.07
N SER A 105 -12.89 21.06 -0.82
CA SER A 105 -12.13 22.29 -1.05
C SER A 105 -11.15 22.22 -2.23
N CYS A 106 -10.88 21.04 -2.78
CA CYS A 106 -9.94 20.87 -3.89
C CYS A 106 -10.35 19.75 -4.85
N ASP A 107 -9.86 19.83 -6.09
CA ASP A 107 -10.08 18.83 -7.13
C ASP A 107 -9.07 17.69 -7.09
N VAL A 108 -7.87 17.98 -6.61
CA VAL A 108 -6.76 17.03 -6.53
C VAL A 108 -5.84 17.40 -5.37
N ILE A 109 -5.43 16.39 -4.62
CA ILE A 109 -4.40 16.53 -3.59
C ILE A 109 -3.06 16.14 -4.22
N LEU A 110 -2.02 16.89 -3.94
CA LEU A 110 -0.68 16.63 -4.43
C LEU A 110 0.34 16.61 -3.30
N GLY A 111 1.32 15.74 -3.41
CA GLY A 111 2.41 15.60 -2.45
C GLY A 111 3.52 14.72 -3.01
N PRO A 112 4.57 14.44 -2.22
CA PRO A 112 5.58 13.46 -2.60
C PRO A 112 5.01 12.05 -2.56
N THR A 113 5.52 11.16 -3.44
CA THR A 113 5.12 9.74 -3.41
C THR A 113 5.76 9.01 -2.24
N THR A 114 7.04 9.29 -1.97
CA THR A 114 7.83 8.67 -0.91
C THR A 114 8.63 9.73 -0.16
N PRO A 115 9.01 9.49 1.11
CA PRO A 115 9.81 10.44 1.90
C PRO A 115 11.21 10.67 1.32
N THR A 116 11.77 9.67 0.66
CA THR A 116 13.13 9.67 0.10
C THR A 116 13.13 9.20 -1.34
N VAL A 117 14.22 9.46 -2.05
CA VAL A 117 14.50 8.82 -3.34
C VAL A 117 14.85 7.34 -3.16
N ALA A 118 15.00 6.61 -4.26
CA ALA A 118 15.36 5.20 -4.23
C ALA A 118 16.67 4.98 -3.43
N PHE A 119 16.64 4.02 -2.53
CA PHE A 119 17.79 3.61 -1.72
C PHE A 119 18.68 2.60 -2.48
N PRO A 120 19.98 2.46 -2.12
CA PRO A 120 20.87 1.51 -2.76
C PRO A 120 20.40 0.05 -2.63
N LEU A 121 20.62 -0.76 -3.66
CA LEU A 121 20.30 -2.18 -3.62
C LEU A 121 21.01 -2.87 -2.45
N GLY A 122 20.29 -3.65 -1.69
CA GLY A 122 20.82 -4.40 -0.54
C GLY A 122 21.04 -3.56 0.73
N SER A 123 20.72 -2.27 0.74
CA SER A 123 20.89 -1.39 1.91
C SER A 123 19.81 -1.54 2.98
N THR A 124 18.75 -2.27 2.71
CA THR A 124 17.60 -2.38 3.60
C THR A 124 17.84 -3.41 4.68
N ALA A 125 18.21 -2.94 5.86
CA ALA A 125 18.45 -3.80 7.01
C ALA A 125 17.26 -3.87 7.98
N ASP A 126 16.38 -2.87 8.00
CA ASP A 126 15.30 -2.76 8.98
C ASP A 126 13.91 -2.73 8.31
N PRO A 127 13.04 -3.73 8.62
CA PRO A 127 11.67 -3.76 8.09
C PRO A 127 10.84 -2.51 8.41
N VAL A 128 11.06 -1.87 9.56
CA VAL A 128 10.30 -0.68 9.97
C VAL A 128 10.64 0.49 9.06
N SER A 129 11.92 0.70 8.76
CA SER A 129 12.37 1.74 7.83
C SER A 129 11.81 1.52 6.42
N MET A 130 11.67 0.27 5.98
CA MET A 130 11.02 -0.06 4.72
C MET A 130 9.54 0.34 4.71
N TYR A 131 8.83 0.06 5.80
CA TYR A 131 7.40 0.38 5.90
C TYR A 131 7.14 1.89 5.94
N LEU A 132 8.05 2.69 6.48
CA LEU A 132 7.94 4.15 6.48
C LEU A 132 7.98 4.77 5.07
N ASN A 133 8.51 4.06 4.07
CA ASN A 133 8.43 4.53 2.69
C ASN A 133 6.99 4.61 2.16
N ASP A 134 6.06 3.89 2.76
CA ASP A 134 4.65 3.86 2.38
C ASP A 134 3.80 4.95 3.06
N VAL A 135 4.41 5.86 3.87
CA VAL A 135 3.67 6.82 4.70
C VAL A 135 2.67 7.67 3.92
N TYR A 136 3.00 8.07 2.71
CA TYR A 136 2.12 8.90 1.87
C TYR A 136 1.16 8.10 0.98
N THR A 137 1.51 6.84 0.67
CA THR A 137 0.69 6.00 -0.23
C THR A 137 -0.28 5.10 0.52
N ALA A 138 0.01 4.74 1.77
CA ALA A 138 -0.86 3.88 2.59
C ALA A 138 -2.26 4.47 2.76
N ASN A 139 -2.38 5.77 3.02
CA ASN A 139 -3.66 6.43 3.22
C ASN A 139 -4.56 6.42 1.98
N THR A 140 -3.99 6.54 0.78
CA THR A 140 -4.73 6.39 -0.49
C THR A 140 -5.41 5.03 -0.56
N ASN A 141 -4.70 3.97 -0.18
CA ASN A 141 -5.24 2.59 -0.16
C ASN A 141 -6.27 2.41 0.95
N ILE A 142 -6.02 2.94 2.15
CA ILE A 142 -6.94 2.87 3.29
C ILE A 142 -8.25 3.61 2.99
N ALA A 143 -8.16 4.80 2.44
CA ALA A 143 -9.32 5.58 2.01
C ALA A 143 -10.02 4.98 0.80
N GLY A 144 -9.30 4.25 -0.07
CA GLY A 144 -9.82 3.68 -1.30
C GLY A 144 -10.08 4.71 -2.39
N ILE A 145 -9.32 5.81 -2.38
CA ILE A 145 -9.38 6.89 -3.36
C ILE A 145 -8.47 6.61 -4.57
N CYS A 146 -8.63 7.39 -5.64
CA CYS A 146 -7.77 7.29 -6.81
C CYS A 146 -6.40 7.91 -6.52
N GLY A 147 -5.30 7.25 -6.92
CA GLY A 147 -3.94 7.76 -6.77
C GLY A 147 -3.03 7.38 -7.92
N ILE A 148 -2.10 8.28 -8.27
CA ILE A 148 -1.08 8.04 -9.29
C ILE A 148 0.22 8.73 -8.88
N SER A 149 1.35 8.09 -9.16
CA SER A 149 2.67 8.69 -9.07
C SER A 149 3.23 8.95 -10.47
N ILE A 150 3.69 10.18 -10.70
CA ILE A 150 4.31 10.58 -11.97
C ILE A 150 5.65 11.25 -11.71
N PRO A 151 6.64 11.14 -12.64
CA PRO A 151 7.92 11.83 -12.48
C PRO A 151 7.74 13.35 -12.44
N CYS A 152 8.37 14.03 -11.45
CA CYS A 152 8.30 15.49 -11.33
C CYS A 152 9.68 16.16 -11.20
N GLY A 153 10.74 15.37 -11.23
CA GLY A 153 12.10 15.87 -11.11
C GLY A 153 13.09 14.76 -10.84
N PHE A 154 14.31 15.18 -10.53
CA PHE A 154 15.40 14.27 -10.18
C PHE A 154 16.17 14.82 -9.00
N SER A 155 16.70 13.91 -8.18
CA SER A 155 17.70 14.17 -7.15
C SER A 155 19.06 13.63 -7.62
N GLU A 156 20.14 14.27 -7.20
CA GLU A 156 21.51 13.81 -7.45
C GLU A 156 22.13 13.15 -6.20
N GLU A 157 21.31 12.55 -5.36
CA GLU A 157 21.78 11.83 -4.19
C GLU A 157 22.53 10.56 -4.58
N HIS A 158 23.48 10.16 -3.71
CA HIS A 158 24.31 8.95 -3.89
C HIS A 158 25.09 8.90 -5.22
N GLY A 159 25.36 10.06 -5.84
CA GLY A 159 26.12 10.11 -7.10
C GLY A 159 25.36 9.60 -8.32
N SER A 160 24.06 9.44 -8.23
CA SER A 160 23.18 8.98 -9.30
C SER A 160 22.00 9.94 -9.46
N ARG A 161 21.55 10.12 -10.70
CA ARG A 161 20.34 10.88 -11.00
C ARG A 161 19.12 10.00 -10.75
N LEU A 162 18.43 10.22 -9.62
CA LEU A 162 17.31 9.43 -9.17
C LEU A 162 15.98 10.17 -9.39
N PRO A 163 14.93 9.51 -9.91
CA PRO A 163 13.65 10.15 -10.16
C PRO A 163 12.91 10.45 -8.84
N ILE A 164 12.17 11.57 -8.84
CA ILE A 164 11.27 11.98 -7.77
C ILE A 164 9.83 11.82 -8.27
N GLY A 165 8.98 11.19 -7.45
CA GLY A 165 7.57 10.97 -7.77
C GLY A 165 6.68 12.07 -7.18
N LEU A 166 5.84 12.66 -8.02
CA LEU A 166 4.70 13.47 -7.62
C LEU A 166 3.50 12.55 -7.43
N HIS A 167 2.97 12.50 -6.22
CA HIS A 167 1.75 11.78 -5.90
C HIS A 167 0.55 12.68 -6.11
N LEU A 168 -0.36 12.27 -6.99
CA LEU A 168 -1.64 12.94 -7.22
C LEU A 168 -2.75 12.03 -6.73
N GLN A 169 -3.72 12.60 -6.01
CA GLN A 169 -4.87 11.87 -5.46
C GLN A 169 -6.16 12.60 -5.83
N CYS A 170 -7.17 11.87 -6.29
CA CYS A 170 -8.51 12.36 -6.55
C CYS A 170 -9.54 11.58 -5.73
N ALA A 171 -10.74 12.12 -5.59
CA ALA A 171 -11.86 11.49 -4.92
C ALA A 171 -12.21 10.13 -5.56
N TRP A 172 -13.08 9.37 -4.89
CA TRP A 172 -13.55 8.06 -5.34
C TRP A 172 -14.14 8.13 -6.75
N HIS A 173 -13.77 7.16 -7.60
CA HIS A 173 -14.26 7.02 -8.98
C HIS A 173 -13.88 8.16 -9.94
N GLU A 174 -12.93 9.01 -9.55
CA GLU A 174 -12.43 10.13 -10.36
C GLU A 174 -11.16 9.75 -11.18
N ASP A 175 -11.00 8.48 -11.55
CA ASP A 175 -9.81 7.97 -12.26
C ASP A 175 -9.56 8.74 -13.57
N ALA A 176 -10.62 9.02 -14.33
CA ALA A 176 -10.52 9.76 -15.59
C ALA A 176 -10.02 11.21 -15.39
N LYS A 177 -10.43 11.85 -14.28
CA LYS A 177 -9.97 13.19 -13.89
C LYS A 177 -8.50 13.14 -13.50
N LEU A 178 -8.12 12.16 -12.66
CA LEU A 178 -6.75 11.94 -12.22
C LEU A 178 -5.79 11.74 -13.39
N LEU A 179 -6.13 10.85 -14.32
CA LEU A 179 -5.31 10.58 -15.52
C LEU A 179 -5.17 11.80 -16.41
N ARG A 180 -6.24 12.62 -16.58
CA ARG A 180 -6.19 13.86 -17.33
C ARG A 180 -5.25 14.88 -16.70
N ILE A 181 -5.31 15.05 -15.37
CA ILE A 181 -4.41 15.98 -14.66
C ILE A 181 -2.96 15.51 -14.80
N ALA A 182 -2.69 14.22 -14.64
CA ALA A 182 -1.37 13.64 -14.82
C ALA A 182 -0.84 13.87 -16.24
N GLN A 183 -1.66 13.65 -17.27
CA GLN A 183 -1.31 13.90 -18.66
C GLN A 183 -1.02 15.39 -18.93
N MET A 184 -1.82 16.31 -18.37
CA MET A 184 -1.58 17.75 -18.50
C MET A 184 -0.23 18.15 -17.90
N PHE A 185 0.13 17.60 -16.75
CA PHE A 185 1.43 17.83 -16.10
C PHE A 185 2.57 17.31 -16.98
N GLN A 186 2.48 16.06 -17.47
CA GLN A 186 3.49 15.49 -18.36
C GLN A 186 3.64 16.27 -19.66
N SER A 187 2.54 16.77 -20.23
CA SER A 187 2.60 17.59 -21.46
C SER A 187 3.25 18.96 -21.25
N ALA A 188 3.27 19.47 -20.01
CA ALA A 188 3.86 20.76 -19.66
C ALA A 188 5.30 20.63 -19.11
N THR A 189 5.82 19.41 -18.96
CA THR A 189 7.13 19.13 -18.36
C THR A 189 7.93 18.13 -19.17
N THR A 190 9.22 17.98 -18.86
CA THR A 190 10.16 17.07 -19.55
C THR A 190 10.78 16.06 -18.58
N PHE A 191 10.07 15.69 -17.52
CA PHE A 191 10.58 14.78 -16.49
C PHE A 191 10.32 13.29 -16.79
N HIS A 192 9.62 12.97 -17.85
CA HIS A 192 9.25 11.61 -18.28
C HIS A 192 10.07 11.12 -19.44
#